data_93af443a6a769b94152c8b9d36fd8d7d
#
_entry.id   93af443a6a769b94152c8b9d36fd8d7d
#
_cell.length_a   1.000
_cell.length_b   1.000
_cell.length_c   1.000
_cell.angle_alpha   90.00
_cell.angle_beta   90.00
_cell.angle_gamma   90.00
#
_symmetry.space_group_name_H-M   'P 1'
#
loop_
_entity.id
_entity.type
_entity.pdbx_description
1 polymer ?
#
loop_
_entity_poly.entity_id
_entity_poly.type
_entity_poly.pdbx_seq_one_letter_code
_entity_poly.pdbx_strand_id
1 'polypeptide(L)'
;IWPRKIYKTNCQGNYKTKKSKKIKSTFDLVRIIEKTVPKKFQMGSIHCATRTFQALRIAVNKELDNLKEFLPQAFGMLAPKGRLVVISFHSLEDRVVKNFFKDIFEKGVVKILTKKPITADTNEVLANPKSRSAKLRAVIKS
;
A
#
# COMPACT_ATOMS: atom_id res chain seq x y z
N ILE A 1 5.34 4.58 -6.89
CA ILE A 1 4.76 3.84 -8.04
C ILE A 1 5.74 3.95 -9.20
N TRP A 2 6.04 2.84 -9.88
CA TRP A 2 6.93 2.85 -11.04
C TRP A 2 6.31 3.62 -12.20
N PRO A 3 7.12 4.31 -13.03
CA PRO A 3 6.63 4.90 -14.27
C PRO A 3 5.91 3.85 -15.13
N ARG A 4 4.83 4.23 -15.81
CA ARG A 4 4.00 3.31 -16.65
C ARG A 4 4.82 2.42 -17.60
N LYS A 5 5.92 2.96 -18.17
CA LYS A 5 6.83 2.21 -19.04
C LYS A 5 7.47 1.01 -18.33
N ILE A 6 7.95 1.19 -17.09
CA ILE A 6 8.62 0.12 -16.32
C ILE A 6 7.61 -0.95 -15.89
N TYR A 7 6.40 -0.54 -15.51
CA TYR A 7 5.32 -1.49 -15.20
C TYR A 7 5.01 -2.40 -16.40
N LYS A 8 4.81 -1.83 -17.60
CA LYS A 8 4.57 -2.61 -18.81
C LYS A 8 5.72 -3.56 -19.14
N THR A 9 6.97 -3.10 -19.06
CA THR A 9 8.16 -3.92 -19.33
C THR A 9 8.29 -5.07 -18.35
N ASN A 10 8.03 -4.85 -17.05
CA ASN A 10 8.06 -5.89 -16.04
C ASN A 10 6.96 -6.94 -16.26
N CYS A 11 5.73 -6.51 -16.57
CA CYS A 11 4.64 -7.43 -16.92
C CYS A 11 4.96 -8.27 -18.16
N GLN A 12 5.53 -7.65 -19.22
CA GLN A 12 5.92 -8.34 -20.45
C GLN A 12 7.08 -9.32 -20.22
N GLY A 13 8.06 -8.95 -19.38
CA GLY A 13 9.16 -9.84 -19.01
C GLY A 13 8.66 -11.10 -18.27
N ASN A 14 7.79 -10.91 -17.29
CA ASN A 14 7.17 -12.03 -16.55
C ASN A 14 6.32 -12.92 -17.45
N TYR A 15 5.56 -12.34 -18.39
CA TYR A 15 4.72 -13.09 -19.34
C TYR A 15 5.57 -13.91 -20.32
N LYS A 16 6.63 -13.33 -20.89
CA LYS A 16 7.54 -14.04 -21.81
C LYS A 16 8.23 -15.21 -21.12
N THR A 17 8.67 -15.03 -19.88
CA THR A 17 9.37 -16.09 -19.12
C THR A 17 8.41 -17.21 -18.70
N LYS A 18 7.13 -16.87 -18.38
CA LYS A 18 6.11 -17.89 -18.07
C LYS A 18 5.85 -18.85 -19.25
N LYS A 19 6.00 -18.36 -20.50
CA LYS A 19 5.90 -19.21 -21.70
C LYS A 19 7.11 -20.15 -21.89
N SER A 20 8.29 -19.78 -21.37
CA SER A 20 9.54 -20.53 -21.61
C SER A 20 10.00 -21.36 -20.40
N LYS A 21 9.73 -20.94 -19.17
CA LYS A 21 10.15 -21.66 -17.94
C LYS A 21 9.16 -21.41 -16.81
N LYS A 22 8.79 -22.50 -16.09
CA LYS A 22 7.97 -22.41 -14.87
C LYS A 22 8.80 -21.76 -13.76
N ILE A 23 8.28 -20.67 -13.15
CA ILE A 23 8.87 -20.05 -11.96
C ILE A 23 8.61 -20.96 -10.77
N LYS A 24 9.68 -21.49 -10.15
CA LYS A 24 9.60 -22.46 -9.05
C LYS A 24 9.93 -21.84 -7.69
N SER A 25 10.63 -20.70 -7.68
CA SER A 25 11.10 -20.06 -6.44
C SER A 25 10.98 -18.54 -6.51
N THR A 26 11.03 -17.90 -5.35
CA THR A 26 11.12 -16.43 -5.23
C THR A 26 12.38 -15.90 -5.93
N PHE A 27 13.49 -16.63 -5.85
CA PHE A 27 14.75 -16.26 -6.51
C PHE A 27 14.64 -16.27 -8.04
N ASP A 28 13.87 -17.20 -8.62
CA ASP A 28 13.62 -17.18 -10.06
C ASP A 28 12.89 -15.89 -10.49
N LEU A 29 11.89 -15.49 -9.70
CA LEU A 29 11.17 -14.26 -9.95
C LEU A 29 12.07 -13.02 -9.78
N VAL A 30 12.91 -12.98 -8.74
CA VAL A 30 13.88 -11.89 -8.54
C VAL A 30 14.80 -11.76 -9.75
N ARG A 31 15.40 -12.84 -10.23
CA ARG A 31 16.28 -12.85 -11.41
C ARG A 31 15.59 -12.34 -12.69
N ILE A 32 14.31 -12.67 -12.86
CA ILE A 32 13.51 -12.17 -13.99
C ILE A 32 13.32 -10.67 -13.89
N ILE A 33 12.96 -10.16 -12.69
CA ILE A 33 12.74 -8.74 -12.43
C ILE A 33 14.03 -7.96 -12.66
N GLU A 34 15.16 -8.43 -12.13
CA GLU A 34 16.46 -7.78 -12.30
C GLU A 34 16.88 -7.69 -13.77
N LYS A 35 16.64 -8.74 -14.55
CA LYS A 35 16.91 -8.72 -16.00
C LYS A 35 16.01 -7.75 -16.77
N THR A 36 14.80 -7.51 -16.27
CA THR A 36 13.79 -6.71 -16.97
C THR A 36 13.84 -5.24 -16.58
N VAL A 37 14.25 -4.94 -15.34
CA VAL A 37 14.31 -3.57 -14.82
C VAL A 37 15.64 -2.92 -15.23
N PRO A 38 15.62 -1.73 -15.85
CA PRO A 38 16.84 -1.02 -16.23
C PRO A 38 17.74 -0.73 -15.01
N LYS A 39 19.06 -0.84 -15.16
CA LYS A 39 20.06 -0.68 -14.07
C LYS A 39 19.88 0.59 -13.24
N LYS A 40 19.53 1.71 -13.87
CA LYS A 40 19.27 2.99 -13.17
C LYS A 40 18.18 2.93 -12.10
N PHE A 41 17.27 1.95 -12.16
CA PHE A 41 16.20 1.74 -11.18
C PHE A 41 16.49 0.61 -10.21
N GLN A 42 17.64 -0.06 -10.37
CA GLN A 42 18.11 -1.09 -9.44
C GLN A 42 19.00 -0.51 -8.34
N MET A 43 19.57 0.69 -8.55
CA MET A 43 20.52 1.34 -7.64
C MET A 43 19.86 2.16 -6.50
N GLY A 44 18.58 2.01 -6.25
CA GLY A 44 17.88 2.70 -5.16
C GLY A 44 18.07 2.01 -3.81
N SER A 45 17.69 2.70 -2.71
CA SER A 45 17.71 2.18 -1.34
C SER A 45 16.78 0.98 -1.12
N ILE A 46 15.85 0.72 -2.04
CA ILE A 46 14.89 -0.39 -1.99
C ILE A 46 15.14 -1.29 -3.19
N HIS A 47 15.30 -2.60 -2.94
CA HIS A 47 15.51 -3.59 -3.99
C HIS A 47 14.42 -3.54 -5.05
N CYS A 48 14.79 -3.61 -6.34
CA CYS A 48 13.85 -3.45 -7.47
C CYS A 48 12.69 -4.46 -7.47
N ALA A 49 12.87 -5.65 -6.89
CA ALA A 49 11.82 -6.67 -6.79
C ALA A 49 10.77 -6.37 -5.71
N THR A 50 11.07 -5.55 -4.70
CA THR A 50 10.19 -5.30 -3.55
C THR A 50 8.77 -4.87 -3.98
N ARG A 51 8.67 -3.95 -4.94
CA ARG A 51 7.37 -3.46 -5.43
C ARG A 51 6.56 -4.53 -6.17
N THR A 52 7.24 -5.46 -6.85
CA THR A 52 6.57 -6.58 -7.52
C THR A 52 6.03 -7.57 -6.50
N PHE A 53 6.83 -7.92 -5.49
CA PHE A 53 6.37 -8.78 -4.40
C PHE A 53 5.24 -8.15 -3.60
N GLN A 54 5.31 -6.84 -3.32
CA GLN A 54 4.21 -6.11 -2.68
C GLN A 54 2.93 -6.18 -3.53
N ALA A 55 3.01 -5.97 -4.84
CA ALA A 55 1.86 -6.05 -5.72
C ALA A 55 1.25 -7.47 -5.76
N LEU A 56 2.09 -8.51 -5.77
CA LEU A 56 1.64 -9.89 -5.70
C LEU A 56 0.95 -10.20 -4.36
N ARG A 57 1.52 -9.76 -3.24
CA ARG A 57 0.94 -9.93 -1.92
C ARG A 57 -0.44 -9.28 -1.83
N ILE A 58 -0.54 -8.03 -2.27
CA ILE A 58 -1.81 -7.29 -2.31
C ILE A 58 -2.85 -8.03 -3.16
N ALA A 59 -2.46 -8.53 -4.34
CA ALA A 59 -3.37 -9.23 -5.25
C ALA A 59 -3.83 -10.58 -4.70
N VAL A 60 -2.90 -11.39 -4.16
CA VAL A 60 -3.22 -12.73 -3.63
C VAL A 60 -4.08 -12.63 -2.37
N ASN A 61 -3.75 -11.71 -1.47
CA ASN A 61 -4.46 -11.53 -0.20
C ASN A 61 -5.69 -10.62 -0.32
N LYS A 62 -5.95 -10.03 -1.50
CA LYS A 62 -7.05 -9.05 -1.71
C LYS A 62 -7.01 -7.90 -0.69
N GLU A 63 -5.82 -7.47 -0.27
CA GLU A 63 -5.62 -6.55 0.86
C GLU A 63 -6.43 -5.25 0.72
N LEU A 64 -6.45 -4.66 -0.49
CA LEU A 64 -7.18 -3.42 -0.74
C LEU A 64 -8.70 -3.62 -0.79
N ASP A 65 -9.16 -4.77 -1.27
CA ASP A 65 -10.59 -5.07 -1.35
C ASP A 65 -11.14 -5.36 0.04
N ASN A 66 -10.42 -6.18 0.83
CA ASN A 66 -10.75 -6.41 2.24
C ASN A 66 -10.79 -5.10 3.05
N LEU A 67 -9.83 -4.18 2.80
CA LEU A 67 -9.82 -2.87 3.47
C LEU A 67 -11.05 -2.02 3.09
N LYS A 68 -11.45 -2.02 1.81
CA LYS A 68 -12.65 -1.30 1.36
C LYS A 68 -13.94 -1.84 1.98
N GLU A 69 -14.02 -3.16 2.16
CA GLU A 69 -15.16 -3.81 2.79
C GLU A 69 -15.18 -3.60 4.31
N PHE A 70 -14.01 -3.62 4.94
CA PHE A 70 -13.87 -3.45 6.38
C PHE A 70 -14.22 -2.04 6.86
N LEU A 71 -13.77 -1.00 6.17
CA LEU A 71 -13.91 0.39 6.62
C LEU A 71 -15.37 0.81 6.88
N PRO A 72 -16.35 0.53 5.98
CA PRO A 72 -17.76 0.83 6.25
C PRO A 72 -18.32 0.05 7.45
N GLN A 73 -17.94 -1.21 7.60
CA GLN A 73 -18.38 -2.05 8.72
C GLN A 73 -17.85 -1.50 10.06
N ALA A 74 -16.53 -1.21 10.12
CA ALA A 74 -15.92 -0.62 11.30
C ALA A 74 -16.56 0.73 11.66
N PHE A 75 -16.87 1.56 10.66
CA PHE A 75 -17.56 2.83 10.89
C PHE A 75 -19.01 2.63 11.39
N GLY A 76 -19.72 1.62 10.86
CA GLY A 76 -21.08 1.28 11.28
C GLY A 76 -21.18 0.91 12.77
N MET A 77 -20.15 0.23 13.29
CA MET A 77 -20.08 -0.22 14.70
C MET A 77 -19.74 0.91 15.69
N LEU A 78 -19.32 2.08 15.23
CA LEU A 78 -19.00 3.19 16.13
C LEU A 78 -20.25 3.82 16.73
N ALA A 79 -20.23 4.04 18.04
CA ALA A 79 -21.19 4.91 18.71
C ALA A 79 -20.99 6.38 18.28
N PRO A 80 -22.00 7.26 18.46
CA PRO A 80 -21.82 8.69 18.33
C PRO A 80 -20.61 9.18 19.15
N LYS A 81 -19.83 10.12 18.60
CA LYS A 81 -18.53 10.59 19.12
C LYS A 81 -17.43 9.52 19.18
N GLY A 82 -17.67 8.30 18.69
CA GLY A 82 -16.64 7.27 18.50
C GLY A 82 -15.59 7.69 17.48
N ARG A 83 -14.36 7.22 17.66
CA ARG A 83 -13.22 7.54 16.79
C ARG A 83 -12.80 6.32 15.99
N LEU A 84 -12.60 6.50 14.68
CA LEU A 84 -11.95 5.51 13.82
C LEU A 84 -10.54 6.00 13.51
N VAL A 85 -9.57 5.21 13.95
CA VAL A 85 -8.15 5.46 13.71
C VAL A 85 -7.61 4.33 12.86
N VAL A 86 -6.94 4.67 11.75
CA VAL A 86 -6.37 3.69 10.82
C VAL A 86 -4.91 4.02 10.57
N ILE A 87 -4.04 3.01 10.69
CA ILE A 87 -2.63 3.09 10.32
C ILE A 87 -2.41 2.30 9.04
N SER A 88 -1.88 2.95 8.03
CA SER A 88 -1.52 2.35 6.72
C SER A 88 -0.01 2.30 6.58
N PHE A 89 0.53 1.25 5.98
CA PHE A 89 1.97 1.10 5.77
C PHE A 89 2.43 1.33 4.33
N HIS A 90 1.50 1.53 3.41
CA HIS A 90 1.82 1.93 2.03
C HIS A 90 0.78 2.88 1.43
N SER A 91 1.17 3.54 0.33
CA SER A 91 0.38 4.60 -0.30
C SER A 91 -0.95 4.15 -0.89
N LEU A 92 -1.11 2.87 -1.23
CA LEU A 92 -2.36 2.36 -1.78
C LEU A 92 -3.41 2.19 -0.69
N GLU A 93 -3.03 1.65 0.49
CA GLU A 93 -3.90 1.60 1.66
C GLU A 93 -4.29 3.00 2.11
N ASP A 94 -3.31 3.90 2.28
CA ASP A 94 -3.56 5.30 2.68
C ASP A 94 -4.55 6.00 1.73
N ARG A 95 -4.48 5.70 0.43
CA ARG A 95 -5.42 6.23 -0.56
C ARG A 95 -6.84 5.72 -0.34
N VAL A 96 -7.01 4.43 -0.06
CA VAL A 96 -8.32 3.83 0.23
C VAL A 96 -8.92 4.48 1.48
N VAL A 97 -8.15 4.56 2.56
CA VAL A 97 -8.59 5.19 3.83
C VAL A 97 -8.94 6.67 3.62
N LYS A 98 -8.05 7.42 2.94
CA LYS A 98 -8.29 8.85 2.64
C LYS A 98 -9.59 9.05 1.87
N ASN A 99 -9.84 8.27 0.83
CA ASN A 99 -11.04 8.40 0.01
C ASN A 99 -12.28 8.07 0.83
N PHE A 100 -12.26 6.98 1.58
CA PHE A 100 -13.38 6.60 2.45
C PHE A 100 -13.68 7.70 3.48
N PHE A 101 -12.66 8.26 4.16
CA PHE A 101 -12.85 9.34 5.13
C PHE A 101 -13.40 10.63 4.48
N LYS A 102 -12.99 10.91 3.24
CA LYS A 102 -13.52 12.04 2.48
C LYS A 102 -15.00 11.82 2.15
N ASP A 103 -15.36 10.63 1.66
CA ASP A 103 -16.73 10.30 1.27
C ASP A 103 -17.71 10.41 2.47
N ILE A 104 -17.33 9.90 3.65
CA ILE A 104 -18.17 10.01 4.86
C ILE A 104 -18.18 11.45 5.45
N PHE A 105 -17.12 12.22 5.24
CA PHE A 105 -17.09 13.64 5.61
C PHE A 105 -18.03 14.47 4.72
N GLU A 106 -18.05 14.24 3.42
CA GLU A 106 -18.96 14.90 2.48
C GLU A 106 -20.44 14.60 2.80
N LYS A 107 -20.73 13.44 3.38
CA LYS A 107 -22.05 13.07 3.91
C LYS A 107 -22.40 13.74 5.25
N GLY A 108 -21.51 14.51 5.84
CA GLY A 108 -21.72 15.22 7.10
C GLY A 108 -21.77 14.34 8.36
N VAL A 109 -21.41 13.03 8.25
CA VAL A 109 -21.55 12.07 9.37
C VAL A 109 -20.28 11.96 10.23
N VAL A 110 -19.20 12.65 9.85
CA VAL A 110 -17.94 12.67 10.61
C VAL A 110 -17.25 14.03 10.58
N LYS A 111 -16.37 14.27 11.55
CA LYS A 111 -15.35 15.32 11.53
C LYS A 111 -13.98 14.68 11.34
N ILE A 112 -13.19 15.19 10.37
CA ILE A 112 -11.83 14.74 10.13
C ILE A 112 -10.92 15.30 11.24
N LEU A 113 -10.24 14.43 11.97
CA LEU A 113 -9.28 14.80 13.01
C LEU A 113 -7.89 15.05 12.44
N THR A 114 -7.51 14.34 11.37
CA THR A 114 -6.19 14.46 10.72
C THR A 114 -6.35 14.92 9.26
N LYS A 115 -6.22 16.21 8.98
CA LYS A 115 -6.23 16.73 7.59
C LYS A 115 -5.08 16.16 6.76
N LYS A 116 -3.88 16.08 7.35
CA LYS A 116 -2.71 15.35 6.81
C LYS A 116 -2.50 14.10 7.64
N PRO A 117 -1.95 12.99 7.06
CA PRO A 117 -1.62 11.83 7.86
C PRO A 117 -0.53 12.18 8.87
N ILE A 118 -0.64 11.64 10.08
CA ILE A 118 0.43 11.67 11.06
C ILE A 118 1.42 10.58 10.66
N THR A 119 2.70 10.92 10.66
CA THR A 119 3.81 10.01 10.32
C THR A 119 4.77 9.94 11.51
N ALA A 120 5.48 8.83 11.62
CA ALA A 120 6.51 8.64 12.63
C ALA A 120 7.60 9.72 12.53
N ASP A 121 8.08 10.19 13.65
CA ASP A 121 9.24 11.08 13.73
C ASP A 121 10.56 10.30 13.61
N THR A 122 11.68 11.02 13.63
CA THR A 122 13.02 10.42 13.49
C THR A 122 13.34 9.46 14.63
N ASN A 123 12.95 9.81 15.86
CA ASN A 123 13.26 8.99 17.04
C ASN A 123 12.45 7.69 17.03
N GLU A 124 11.17 7.79 16.66
CA GLU A 124 10.32 6.60 16.48
C GLU A 124 10.85 5.68 15.37
N VAL A 125 11.30 6.25 14.24
CA VAL A 125 11.87 5.46 13.13
C VAL A 125 13.19 4.79 13.54
N LEU A 126 14.01 5.44 14.36
CA LEU A 126 15.24 4.83 14.89
C LEU A 126 14.94 3.68 15.85
N ALA A 127 13.96 3.85 16.74
CA ALA A 127 13.54 2.82 17.69
C ALA A 127 12.77 1.68 17.00
N ASN A 128 11.95 2.01 15.98
CA ASN A 128 11.13 1.07 15.24
C ASN A 128 11.20 1.36 13.72
N PRO A 129 12.16 0.79 12.99
CA PRO A 129 12.33 1.03 11.54
C PRO A 129 11.10 0.71 10.69
N LYS A 130 10.18 -0.13 11.18
CA LYS A 130 8.92 -0.46 10.49
C LYS A 130 7.96 0.73 10.44
N SER A 131 8.05 1.67 11.39
CA SER A 131 7.19 2.87 11.45
C SER A 131 7.47 3.87 10.32
N ARG A 132 8.63 3.80 9.66
CA ARG A 132 9.04 4.73 8.58
C ARG A 132 7.99 4.97 7.51
N SER A 133 7.19 3.96 7.19
CA SER A 133 6.15 4.04 6.16
C SER A 133 4.75 4.21 6.73
N ALA A 134 4.60 4.21 8.05
CA ALA A 134 3.32 4.31 8.72
C ALA A 134 2.66 5.69 8.49
N LYS A 135 1.36 5.67 8.25
CA LYS A 135 0.52 6.86 8.09
C LYS A 135 -0.76 6.66 8.87
N LEU A 136 -0.92 7.44 9.93
CA LEU A 136 -2.11 7.40 10.77
C LEU A 136 -3.12 8.44 10.29
N ARG A 137 -4.37 8.03 10.12
CA ARG A 137 -5.52 8.89 9.88
C ARG A 137 -6.62 8.63 10.89
N ALA A 138 -7.33 9.68 11.29
CA ALA A 138 -8.40 9.61 12.27
C ALA A 138 -9.60 10.49 11.90
N VAL A 139 -10.80 9.96 12.19
CA VAL A 139 -12.07 10.67 12.14
C VAL A 139 -12.86 10.43 13.41
N ILE A 140 -13.79 11.30 13.73
CA ILE A 140 -14.76 11.15 14.80
C ILE A 140 -16.17 11.17 14.21
N LYS A 141 -17.01 10.22 14.63
CA LYS A 141 -18.42 10.15 14.25
C LYS A 141 -19.18 11.30 14.90
N SER A 142 -20.00 12.00 14.13
CA SER A 142 -20.86 13.10 14.60
C SER A 142 -21.90 12.62 15.60
#